data_61f981e2e081b55bfd5e78aaebe7a50b
#
_entry.id   61f981e2e081b55bfd5e78aaebe7a50b
#
_cell.length_a   1.000
_cell.length_b   1.000
_cell.length_c   1.000
_cell.angle_alpha   90.00
_cell.angle_beta   90.00
_cell.angle_gamma   90.00
#
_symmetry.space_group_name_H-M   'P 1'
#
loop_
_entity.id
_entity.type
_entity.pdbx_description
1 polymer ?
#
loop_
_entity_poly.entity_id
_entity_poly.type
_entity_poly.pdbx_seq_one_letter_code
_entity_poly.pdbx_strand_id
1 'polypeptide(L)'
;MTDRRELILVRLLEIAKGIEGIAGAFRNRDEISEKQRPAIIILDADEAADDADPSSRPSRAPRRVAMTPEIYILLGAKPEDLGTAINSLRARFVKAVLGDAPLSLIVGSNGDIRYEGCATALARGRSMGGEMGVSFSFTYVLRPEEL
;
A
#
# COMPACT_ATOMS: atom_id res chain seq x y z
N MET A 1 -17.16 -9.79 13.09
CA MET A 1 -15.74 -10.05 13.23
C MET A 1 -14.96 -9.31 12.15
N THR A 2 -13.97 -8.57 12.56
CA THR A 2 -13.39 -7.62 11.64
C THR A 2 -11.90 -7.47 11.91
N ASP A 3 -11.10 -8.28 11.25
CA ASP A 3 -9.66 -8.06 11.27
C ASP A 3 -9.35 -6.83 10.41
N ARG A 4 -9.02 -5.72 11.05
CA ARG A 4 -8.74 -4.46 10.37
C ARG A 4 -7.57 -4.56 9.41
N ARG A 5 -6.56 -5.36 9.75
CA ARG A 5 -5.43 -5.62 8.86
C ARG A 5 -5.91 -6.17 7.52
N GLU A 6 -6.75 -7.20 7.56
CA GLU A 6 -7.29 -7.78 6.33
C GLU A 6 -8.16 -6.80 5.55
N LEU A 7 -9.01 -6.05 6.25
CA LEU A 7 -9.85 -5.05 5.59
C LEU A 7 -9.04 -3.96 4.90
N ILE A 8 -7.96 -3.49 5.52
CA ILE A 8 -7.08 -2.49 4.91
C ILE A 8 -6.45 -3.04 3.63
N LEU A 9 -5.92 -4.26 3.69
CA LEU A 9 -5.26 -4.88 2.53
C LEU A 9 -6.23 -5.14 1.39
N VAL A 10 -7.43 -5.63 1.69
CA VAL A 10 -8.49 -5.82 0.69
C VAL A 10 -8.88 -4.48 0.06
N ARG A 11 -9.06 -3.45 0.88
CA ARG A 11 -9.44 -2.13 0.36
C ARG A 11 -8.32 -1.50 -0.48
N LEU A 12 -7.07 -1.64 -0.07
CA LEU A 12 -5.94 -1.17 -0.88
C LEU A 12 -5.92 -1.81 -2.27
N LEU A 13 -6.18 -3.10 -2.34
CA LEU A 13 -6.24 -3.80 -3.62
C LEU A 13 -7.39 -3.28 -4.50
N GLU A 14 -8.54 -3.01 -3.93
CA GLU A 14 -9.67 -2.41 -4.65
C GLU A 14 -9.34 -1.03 -5.18
N ILE A 15 -8.70 -0.19 -4.35
CA ILE A 15 -8.23 1.13 -4.77
C ILE A 15 -7.26 1.01 -5.94
N ALA A 16 -6.28 0.12 -5.82
CA ALA A 16 -5.29 -0.11 -6.85
C ALA A 16 -5.93 -0.54 -8.18
N LYS A 17 -6.90 -1.44 -8.14
CA LYS A 17 -7.64 -1.89 -9.34
C LYS A 17 -8.40 -0.76 -10.02
N GLY A 18 -8.81 0.25 -9.28
CA GLY A 18 -9.55 1.40 -9.80
C GLY A 18 -8.69 2.52 -10.37
N ILE A 19 -7.36 2.43 -10.28
CA ILE A 19 -6.49 3.48 -10.80
C ILE A 19 -6.50 3.47 -12.33
N GLU A 20 -6.81 4.62 -12.90
CA GLU A 20 -6.79 4.77 -14.36
C GLU A 20 -5.38 4.57 -14.92
N GLY A 21 -5.28 3.79 -15.96
CA GLY A 21 -4.04 3.56 -16.69
C GLY A 21 -3.29 2.29 -16.30
N ILE A 22 -3.72 1.55 -15.27
CA ILE A 22 -3.08 0.28 -14.95
C ILE A 22 -3.76 -0.89 -15.69
N ALA A 23 -2.97 -1.91 -16.00
CA ALA A 23 -3.45 -3.16 -16.60
C ALA A 23 -3.88 -4.16 -15.55
N GLY A 24 -3.37 -4.07 -14.32
CA GLY A 24 -3.76 -4.96 -13.25
C GLY A 24 -3.22 -4.56 -11.89
N ALA A 25 -3.85 -5.09 -10.84
CA ALA A 25 -3.38 -4.96 -9.46
C ALA A 25 -3.45 -6.33 -8.79
N PHE A 26 -2.43 -6.65 -8.02
CA PHE A 26 -2.24 -7.98 -7.47
C PHE A 26 -1.80 -7.92 -6.01
N ARG A 27 -2.16 -8.95 -5.26
CA ARG A 27 -1.76 -9.08 -3.86
C ARG A 27 -0.82 -10.29 -3.72
N ASN A 28 0.30 -10.11 -3.03
CA ASN A 28 1.27 -11.17 -2.72
C ASN A 28 1.75 -11.95 -3.94
N ARG A 29 1.99 -11.24 -5.02
CA ARG A 29 2.51 -11.84 -6.25
C ARG A 29 3.92 -11.34 -6.51
N ASP A 30 4.86 -12.27 -6.77
CA ASP A 30 6.28 -11.97 -6.98
C ASP A 30 6.57 -11.49 -8.40
N GLU A 31 5.89 -12.08 -9.39
CA GLU A 31 6.15 -11.80 -10.79
C GLU A 31 4.87 -11.48 -11.55
N ILE A 32 4.99 -10.58 -12.51
CA ILE A 32 3.93 -10.27 -13.45
C ILE A 32 4.51 -10.25 -14.87
N SER A 33 3.68 -10.59 -15.86
CA SER A 33 4.08 -10.52 -17.27
C SER A 33 4.04 -9.08 -17.76
N GLU A 34 4.72 -8.81 -18.88
CA GLU A 34 4.69 -7.49 -19.51
C GLU A 34 3.28 -7.05 -19.90
N LYS A 35 2.42 -7.99 -20.27
CA LYS A 35 1.02 -7.71 -20.62
C LYS A 35 0.20 -7.22 -19.42
N GLN A 36 0.65 -7.50 -18.20
CA GLN A 36 -0.02 -7.08 -16.97
C GLN A 36 0.47 -5.72 -16.48
N ARG A 37 1.40 -5.10 -17.19
CA ARG A 37 1.93 -3.77 -16.85
C ARG A 37 1.20 -2.68 -17.64
N PRO A 38 1.03 -1.47 -17.10
CA PRO A 38 1.41 -1.06 -15.72
C PRO A 38 0.61 -1.81 -14.65
N ALA A 39 1.27 -2.12 -13.56
CA ALA A 39 0.66 -2.88 -12.47
C ALA A 39 0.98 -2.28 -11.11
N ILE A 40 0.12 -2.56 -10.15
CA ILE A 40 0.37 -2.27 -8.74
C ILE A 40 0.34 -3.61 -8.01
N ILE A 41 1.41 -3.90 -7.26
CA ILE A 41 1.52 -5.08 -6.43
C ILE A 41 1.52 -4.66 -4.97
N ILE A 42 0.69 -5.32 -4.16
CA ILE A 42 0.61 -5.10 -2.73
C ILE A 42 1.07 -6.36 -2.02
N LEU A 43 2.11 -6.25 -1.22
CA LEU A 43 2.59 -7.31 -0.34
C LEU A 43 2.15 -7.00 1.08
N ASP A 44 1.64 -8.00 1.78
CA ASP A 44 1.05 -7.81 3.11
C ASP A 44 2.04 -7.24 4.13
N ALA A 45 3.28 -7.72 4.11
CA ALA A 45 4.38 -7.25 4.96
C ALA A 45 4.04 -7.24 6.45
N ASP A 46 4.57 -6.29 7.20
CA ASP A 46 4.64 -6.35 8.65
C ASP A 46 3.59 -5.51 9.36
N GLU A 47 3.25 -5.93 10.56
CA GLU A 47 2.49 -5.17 11.53
C GLU A 47 3.23 -5.25 12.87
N ALA A 48 3.34 -4.13 13.56
CA ALA A 48 4.02 -4.08 14.85
C ALA A 48 3.29 -3.13 15.80
N ALA A 49 3.48 -3.33 17.10
CA ALA A 49 2.98 -2.38 18.08
C ALA A 49 3.60 -1.00 17.84
N ASP A 50 2.76 0.03 17.87
CA ASP A 50 3.21 1.40 17.71
C ASP A 50 4.05 1.82 18.93
N ASP A 51 5.15 2.53 18.71
CA ASP A 51 6.05 3.00 19.78
C ASP A 51 5.32 3.87 20.81
N ALA A 52 4.26 4.56 20.40
CA ALA A 52 3.45 5.37 21.29
C ALA A 52 2.51 4.55 22.18
N ASP A 53 2.38 3.22 21.95
CA ASP A 53 1.49 2.38 22.73
C ASP A 53 2.15 1.92 24.04
N PRO A 54 1.53 2.17 25.20
CA PRO A 54 2.13 1.74 26.47
C PRO A 54 2.23 0.23 26.59
N SER A 55 3.42 -0.29 26.86
CA SER A 55 3.67 -1.72 27.06
C SER A 55 3.13 -2.26 28.39
N SER A 56 2.77 -1.38 29.32
CA SER A 56 2.27 -1.74 30.65
C SER A 56 0.79 -2.12 30.70
N ARG A 57 0.09 -2.11 29.57
CA ARG A 57 -1.33 -2.48 29.52
C ARG A 57 -1.52 -3.97 29.75
N PRO A 58 -2.70 -4.39 30.29
CA PRO A 58 -3.03 -5.80 30.39
C PRO A 58 -2.97 -6.50 29.03
N SER A 59 -2.64 -7.78 29.02
CA SER A 59 -2.39 -8.56 27.80
C SER A 59 -3.58 -8.62 26.81
N ARG A 60 -4.80 -8.42 27.31
CA ARG A 60 -6.02 -8.43 26.49
C ARG A 60 -6.54 -7.04 26.15
N ALA A 61 -5.84 -6.01 26.58
CA ALA A 61 -6.24 -4.65 26.26
C ALA A 61 -6.04 -4.36 24.76
N PRO A 62 -6.84 -3.45 24.18
CA PRO A 62 -6.58 -2.98 22.83
C PRO A 62 -5.17 -2.43 22.70
N ARG A 63 -4.55 -2.66 21.55
CA ARG A 63 -3.21 -2.17 21.23
C ARG A 63 -3.22 -1.30 20.00
N ARG A 64 -2.47 -0.22 20.08
CA ARG A 64 -2.19 0.60 18.89
C ARG A 64 -1.09 -0.10 18.09
N VAL A 65 -1.36 -0.38 16.83
CA VAL A 65 -0.43 -1.05 15.94
C VAL A 65 -0.26 -0.25 14.67
N ALA A 66 0.89 -0.42 14.03
CA ALA A 66 1.17 0.15 12.72
C ALA A 66 1.44 -0.98 11.72
N MET A 67 0.77 -0.92 10.59
CA MET A 67 0.97 -1.85 9.48
C MET A 67 1.65 -1.12 8.33
N THR A 68 2.66 -1.75 7.77
CA THR A 68 3.46 -1.17 6.69
C THR A 68 3.54 -2.11 5.49
N PRO A 69 2.47 -2.19 4.69
CA PRO A 69 2.50 -3.03 3.49
C PRO A 69 3.52 -2.51 2.50
N GLU A 70 4.12 -3.41 1.74
CA GLU A 70 5.00 -3.06 0.64
C GLU A 70 4.18 -2.93 -0.63
N ILE A 71 4.30 -1.80 -1.30
CA ILE A 71 3.54 -1.51 -2.52
C ILE A 71 4.51 -1.16 -3.63
N TYR A 72 4.34 -1.78 -4.78
CA TYR A 72 5.20 -1.56 -5.94
C TYR A 72 4.37 -1.19 -7.15
N ILE A 73 4.83 -0.16 -7.86
CA ILE A 73 4.30 0.23 -9.17
C ILE A 73 5.30 -0.23 -10.21
N LEU A 74 4.86 -1.03 -11.18
CA LEU A 74 5.71 -1.55 -12.24
C LEU A 74 5.18 -1.12 -13.58
N LEU A 75 6.04 -0.54 -14.41
CA LEU A 75 5.68 -0.20 -15.77
C LEU A 75 6.91 -0.19 -16.68
N GLY A 76 6.65 -0.38 -17.99
CA GLY A 76 7.65 -0.21 -19.03
C GLY A 76 7.26 0.97 -19.89
N ALA A 77 8.23 1.79 -20.28
CA ALA A 77 8.04 2.91 -21.18
C ALA A 77 9.36 3.25 -21.84
N LYS A 78 9.31 4.13 -22.84
CA LYS A 78 10.54 4.69 -23.41
C LYS A 78 11.29 5.44 -22.32
N PRO A 79 12.64 5.45 -22.34
CA PRO A 79 13.44 6.13 -21.31
C PRO A 79 13.01 7.57 -21.04
N GLU A 80 12.69 8.32 -22.07
CA GLU A 80 12.27 9.71 -21.94
C GLU A 80 10.91 9.90 -21.27
N ASP A 81 10.04 8.86 -21.29
CA ASP A 81 8.68 8.93 -20.76
C ASP A 81 8.53 8.23 -19.41
N LEU A 82 9.47 7.35 -19.06
CA LEU A 82 9.34 6.45 -17.91
C LEU A 82 9.15 7.19 -16.60
N GLY A 83 9.99 8.19 -16.33
CA GLY A 83 9.92 8.95 -15.08
C GLY A 83 8.60 9.68 -14.91
N THR A 84 8.13 10.33 -15.97
CA THR A 84 6.85 11.04 -15.96
C THR A 84 5.68 10.08 -15.77
N ALA A 85 5.70 8.94 -16.46
CA ALA A 85 4.64 7.95 -16.38
C ALA A 85 4.53 7.32 -14.98
N ILE A 86 5.65 6.92 -14.37
CA ILE A 86 5.64 6.30 -13.05
C ILE A 86 5.25 7.29 -11.97
N ASN A 87 5.71 8.54 -12.06
CA ASN A 87 5.31 9.61 -11.14
C ASN A 87 3.81 9.91 -11.23
N SER A 88 3.25 9.88 -12.42
CA SER A 88 1.82 10.09 -12.63
C SER A 88 0.97 8.99 -11.98
N LEU A 89 1.37 7.74 -12.12
CA LEU A 89 0.70 6.62 -11.46
C LEU A 89 0.81 6.72 -9.93
N ARG A 90 2.00 7.03 -9.42
CA ARG A 90 2.20 7.26 -7.99
C ARG A 90 1.28 8.34 -7.46
N ALA A 91 1.24 9.48 -8.13
CA ALA A 91 0.41 10.61 -7.68
C ALA A 91 -1.08 10.23 -7.61
N ARG A 92 -1.58 9.52 -8.63
CA ARG A 92 -2.97 9.07 -8.64
C ARG A 92 -3.25 8.05 -7.54
N PHE A 93 -2.34 7.11 -7.33
CA PHE A 93 -2.50 6.09 -6.30
C PHE A 93 -2.45 6.69 -4.89
N VAL A 94 -1.46 7.53 -4.60
CA VAL A 94 -1.33 8.19 -3.30
C VAL A 94 -2.56 9.05 -3.01
N LYS A 95 -3.02 9.82 -3.98
CA LYS A 95 -4.23 10.64 -3.84
C LYS A 95 -5.46 9.79 -3.54
N ALA A 96 -5.61 8.67 -4.26
CA ALA A 96 -6.74 7.76 -4.08
C ALA A 96 -6.72 7.12 -2.69
N VAL A 97 -5.56 6.69 -2.20
CA VAL A 97 -5.42 6.09 -0.87
C VAL A 97 -5.75 7.11 0.22
N LEU A 98 -5.14 8.29 0.16
CA LEU A 98 -5.32 9.31 1.20
C LEU A 98 -6.73 9.91 1.20
N GLY A 99 -7.42 9.90 0.07
CA GLY A 99 -8.78 10.43 -0.06
C GLY A 99 -9.89 9.38 0.05
N ASP A 100 -9.56 8.12 0.31
CA ASP A 100 -10.54 7.04 0.32
C ASP A 100 -11.36 7.02 1.62
N ALA A 101 -12.63 7.30 1.53
CA ALA A 101 -13.51 7.32 2.71
C ALA A 101 -13.67 5.94 3.38
N PRO A 102 -13.90 4.84 2.63
CA PRO A 102 -13.96 3.51 3.25
C PRO A 102 -12.69 3.14 4.01
N LEU A 103 -11.52 3.46 3.48
CA LEU A 103 -10.24 3.17 4.13
C LEU A 103 -10.10 3.96 5.43
N SER A 104 -10.48 5.23 5.43
CA SER A 104 -10.51 6.05 6.65
C SER A 104 -11.41 5.48 7.72
N LEU A 105 -12.57 4.95 7.34
CA LEU A 105 -13.48 4.29 8.28
C LEU A 105 -12.88 3.02 8.88
N ILE A 106 -12.15 2.25 8.08
CA ILE A 106 -11.51 1.02 8.55
C ILE A 106 -10.47 1.32 9.62
N VAL A 107 -9.58 2.29 9.39
CA VAL A 107 -8.57 2.66 10.39
C VAL A 107 -9.19 3.30 11.63
N GLY A 108 -10.32 3.96 11.46
CA GLY A 108 -11.08 4.56 12.55
C GLY A 108 -10.57 5.93 12.99
N SER A 109 -11.33 6.56 13.90
CA SER A 109 -11.05 7.92 14.38
C SER A 109 -9.74 8.04 15.18
N ASN A 110 -9.29 6.94 15.77
CA ASN A 110 -8.03 6.88 16.50
C ASN A 110 -6.89 6.33 15.63
N GLY A 111 -7.16 6.10 14.35
CA GLY A 111 -6.19 5.62 13.38
C GLY A 111 -5.63 6.73 12.52
N ASP A 112 -4.67 6.37 11.69
CA ASP A 112 -4.03 7.31 10.78
C ASP A 112 -3.56 6.58 9.53
N ILE A 113 -3.57 7.29 8.41
CA ILE A 113 -3.04 6.83 7.13
C ILE A 113 -1.97 7.83 6.71
N ARG A 114 -0.73 7.40 6.62
CA ARG A 114 0.40 8.28 6.32
C ARG A 114 1.13 7.82 5.09
N TYR A 115 1.34 8.73 4.16
CA TYR A 115 2.28 8.52 3.08
C TYR A 115 3.70 8.77 3.62
N GLU A 116 4.56 7.75 3.52
CA GLU A 116 5.91 7.81 4.09
C GLU A 116 6.98 8.10 3.03
N GLY A 117 6.67 7.91 1.77
CA GLY A 117 7.61 8.18 0.69
C GLY A 117 7.61 7.15 -0.42
N CYS A 118 8.53 7.30 -1.34
CA CYS A 118 8.72 6.35 -2.44
C CYS A 118 10.21 6.19 -2.76
N ALA A 119 10.53 5.06 -3.39
CA ALA A 119 11.88 4.76 -3.88
C ALA A 119 11.78 4.23 -5.30
N THR A 120 12.51 4.82 -6.22
CA THR A 120 12.48 4.45 -7.64
C THR A 120 13.68 3.58 -7.99
N ALA A 121 13.42 2.46 -8.66
CA ALA A 121 14.44 1.61 -9.24
C ALA A 121 14.20 1.51 -10.75
N LEU A 122 15.24 1.77 -11.53
CA LEU A 122 15.21 1.67 -12.99
C LEU A 122 16.04 0.47 -13.42
N ALA A 123 15.41 -0.50 -14.06
CA ALA A 123 16.13 -1.62 -14.64
C ALA A 123 16.84 -1.18 -15.91
N ARG A 124 18.14 -1.41 -15.99
CA ARG A 124 18.96 -1.14 -17.17
C ARG A 124 18.99 -2.39 -18.04
N GLY A 125 18.67 -2.24 -19.31
CA GLY A 125 18.66 -3.34 -20.28
C GLY A 125 18.15 -2.87 -21.63
N ARG A 126 17.77 -3.82 -22.50
CA ARG A 126 17.24 -3.53 -23.83
C ARG A 126 15.91 -2.80 -23.82
N SER A 127 15.14 -2.97 -22.75
CA SER A 127 13.94 -2.21 -22.46
C SER A 127 14.06 -1.65 -21.05
N MET A 128 13.73 -0.37 -20.87
CA MET A 128 13.72 0.20 -19.53
C MET A 128 12.42 -0.16 -18.82
N GLY A 129 12.55 -0.99 -17.78
CA GLY A 129 11.49 -1.21 -16.81
C GLY A 129 11.67 -0.26 -15.64
N GLY A 130 10.58 0.32 -15.16
CA GLY A 130 10.55 1.11 -13.95
C GLY A 130 9.82 0.37 -12.85
N GLU A 131 10.37 0.42 -11.65
CA GLU A 131 9.76 -0.07 -10.44
C GLU A 131 9.83 1.04 -9.40
N MET A 132 8.74 1.29 -8.72
CA MET A 132 8.70 2.26 -7.63
C MET A 132 8.06 1.62 -6.42
N GLY A 133 8.82 1.56 -5.31
CA GLY A 133 8.27 1.22 -4.02
C GLY A 133 7.56 2.44 -3.44
N VAL A 134 6.32 2.26 -2.99
CA VAL A 134 5.52 3.31 -2.35
C VAL A 134 5.23 2.88 -0.93
N SER A 135 5.58 3.73 0.02
CA SER A 135 5.48 3.40 1.44
C SER A 135 4.34 4.17 2.11
N PHE A 136 3.48 3.42 2.78
CA PHE A 136 2.46 3.95 3.68
C PHE A 136 2.59 3.30 5.04
N SER A 137 2.13 4.00 6.07
CA SER A 137 1.85 3.38 7.35
C SER A 137 0.38 3.57 7.69
N PHE A 138 -0.23 2.49 8.17
CA PHE A 138 -1.62 2.48 8.61
C PHE A 138 -1.62 2.16 10.08
N THR A 139 -1.98 3.16 10.90
CA THR A 139 -2.05 2.98 12.34
C THR A 139 -3.51 2.81 12.75
N TYR A 140 -3.77 1.84 13.59
CA TYR A 140 -5.12 1.57 14.06
C TYR A 140 -5.07 0.87 15.42
N VAL A 141 -6.22 0.79 16.09
CA VAL A 141 -6.34 0.10 17.37
C VAL A 141 -6.80 -1.33 17.12
N LEU A 142 -5.93 -2.28 17.40
CA LEU A 142 -6.27 -3.69 17.35
C LEU A 142 -7.02 -4.06 18.63
N ARG A 143 -8.24 -4.56 18.46
CA ARG A 143 -9.09 -5.02 19.54
C ARG A 143 -9.23 -6.53 19.44
N PRO A 144 -8.76 -7.29 20.45
CA PRO A 144 -8.81 -8.75 20.38
C PRO A 144 -10.20 -9.32 20.11
N GLU A 145 -11.26 -8.67 20.60
CA GLU A 145 -12.63 -9.11 20.38
C GLU A 145 -13.12 -8.94 18.93
N GLU A 146 -12.40 -8.21 18.11
CA GLU A 146 -12.73 -8.02 16.69
C GLU A 146 -12.08 -9.07 15.77
N LEU A 147 -11.16 -9.85 16.29
CA LEU A 147 -10.42 -10.84 15.51
C LEU A 147 -11.21 -12.13 15.26
#